data_86037e9b7087816650cb8bbef14f7f96
#
_entry.id   86037e9b7087816650cb8bbef14f7f96
#
_cell.length_a   1.000
_cell.length_b   1.000
_cell.length_c   1.000
_cell.angle_alpha   90.00
_cell.angle_beta   90.00
_cell.angle_gamma   90.00
#
_symmetry.space_group_name_H-M   'P 1'
#
loop_
_entity.id
_entity.type
_entity.pdbx_description
1 polymer ?
#
loop_
_entity_poly.entity_id
_entity_poly.type
_entity_poly.pdbx_seq_one_letter_code
_entity_poly.pdbx_strand_id
1 'polypeptide(L)'
;MPIRTGDAAYGWRPDTTTFAPADTVPDALILQTATVSGEINGDQPSLHVAYVNDAAAAEYVAEGTEIDDEAPGLDEVLVKTKKISRLVSLSNEQFHQDETAAQVATSVARDLVRKADASYLGDDGTSGTPTGLLHAAGLIDGDPITDNLDALVDLLAELESNRATPSVIVLDPQSWARIRKLKVGGVNTNESLLGAGTTDATPMLLSLPVIRSPFIPANTGLVIDRTAIAAAVGDVKVAQSDHARFHEDATVLRATWRIGWNLVRPERVGRFTVAGGDDGGAGEGEG
;
A
#
# COMPACT_ATOMS: atom_id res chain seq x y z
N MET A 1 -5.89 28.22 41.82
CA MET A 1 -6.82 27.37 41.07
C MET A 1 -6.04 26.17 40.56
N PRO A 2 -6.40 24.93 40.84
CA PRO A 2 -5.68 23.79 40.25
C PRO A 2 -5.93 23.74 38.73
N ILE A 3 -4.87 23.59 37.97
CA ILE A 3 -4.91 23.40 36.50
C ILE A 3 -5.65 22.10 36.24
N ARG A 4 -6.76 22.16 35.52
CA ARG A 4 -7.52 20.96 35.13
C ARG A 4 -6.89 20.31 33.91
N THR A 5 -6.91 18.98 33.89
CA THR A 5 -6.35 18.14 32.77
C THR A 5 -6.95 18.47 31.38
N GLY A 6 -8.11 19.17 31.35
CA GLY A 6 -8.75 19.61 30.11
C GLY A 6 -8.09 20.83 29.45
N ASP A 7 -7.26 21.57 30.18
CA ASP A 7 -6.61 22.80 29.70
C ASP A 7 -5.12 22.56 29.30
N ALA A 8 -4.64 21.32 29.47
CA ALA A 8 -3.27 20.97 29.17
C ALA A 8 -3.15 20.43 27.73
N ALA A 9 -2.17 20.93 27.01
CA ALA A 9 -1.79 20.41 25.71
C ALA A 9 -1.55 18.89 25.72
N TYR A 10 -1.74 18.22 24.60
CA TYR A 10 -1.69 16.77 24.37
C TYR A 10 -0.51 16.02 25.05
N GLY A 11 0.57 16.69 25.41
CA GLY A 11 1.76 16.13 26.05
C GLY A 11 1.59 15.65 27.50
N TRP A 12 0.41 15.86 28.14
CA TRP A 12 0.14 15.49 29.52
C TRP A 12 -0.77 14.27 29.69
N ARG A 13 -0.79 13.38 28.70
CA ARG A 13 -1.46 12.08 28.81
C ARG A 13 -0.39 10.99 28.96
N PRO A 14 0.06 10.67 30.19
CA PRO A 14 1.19 9.76 30.41
C PRO A 14 0.92 8.31 29.98
N ASP A 15 -0.34 7.95 29.80
CA ASP A 15 -0.85 6.64 29.41
C ASP A 15 -1.02 6.46 27.89
N THR A 16 -0.68 7.49 27.09
CA THR A 16 -0.74 7.40 25.62
C THR A 16 0.56 7.85 25.00
N THR A 17 1.23 6.98 24.26
CA THR A 17 2.44 7.29 23.49
C THR A 17 2.10 7.33 22.01
N THR A 18 2.68 8.29 21.30
CA THR A 18 2.55 8.45 19.85
C THR A 18 3.89 8.12 19.19
N PHE A 19 3.85 7.40 18.07
CA PHE A 19 5.03 7.03 17.30
C PHE A 19 4.81 7.37 15.83
N ALA A 20 5.85 7.85 15.16
CA ALA A 20 5.82 8.03 13.72
C ALA A 20 5.59 6.69 13.02
N PRO A 21 4.73 6.61 11.99
CA PRO A 21 4.47 5.37 11.27
C PRO A 21 5.73 4.74 10.67
N ALA A 22 6.64 5.56 10.15
CA ALA A 22 7.91 5.10 9.59
C ALA A 22 8.77 4.31 10.59
N ASP A 23 8.67 4.61 11.88
CA ASP A 23 9.45 3.94 12.93
C ASP A 23 8.76 2.68 13.46
N THR A 24 7.42 2.63 13.41
CA THR A 24 6.64 1.56 14.05
C THR A 24 6.16 0.52 13.04
N VAL A 25 5.78 0.96 11.84
CA VAL A 25 5.19 0.13 10.78
C VAL A 25 5.84 0.40 9.41
N PRO A 26 7.19 0.40 9.33
CA PRO A 26 7.91 0.76 8.09
C PRO A 26 7.59 -0.19 6.93
N ASP A 27 7.20 -1.43 7.24
CA ASP A 27 6.90 -2.46 6.25
C ASP A 27 5.52 -2.30 5.60
N ALA A 28 4.69 -1.35 6.07
CA ALA A 28 3.38 -1.12 5.49
C ALA A 28 3.48 -0.69 4.02
N LEU A 29 2.74 -1.35 3.13
CA LEU A 29 2.79 -1.11 1.67
C LEU A 29 2.46 0.34 1.32
N ILE A 30 1.52 0.95 2.02
CA ILE A 30 1.15 2.36 1.79
C ILE A 30 2.33 3.32 1.92
N LEU A 31 3.28 3.06 2.83
CA LEU A 31 4.48 3.87 3.01
C LEU A 31 5.53 3.63 1.91
N GLN A 32 5.52 2.44 1.33
CA GLN A 32 6.48 2.03 0.29
C GLN A 32 6.01 2.39 -1.12
N THR A 33 4.70 2.40 -1.36
CA THR A 33 4.11 2.47 -2.71
C THR A 33 3.29 3.72 -2.99
N ALA A 34 3.04 4.57 -2.00
CA ALA A 34 2.29 5.82 -2.16
C ALA A 34 3.14 7.03 -1.79
N THR A 35 2.70 8.22 -2.23
CA THR A 35 3.26 9.49 -1.79
C THR A 35 2.45 9.99 -0.59
N VAL A 36 3.11 10.15 0.55
CA VAL A 36 2.47 10.73 1.74
C VAL A 36 2.27 12.23 1.48
N SER A 37 1.04 12.61 1.20
CA SER A 37 0.65 13.98 0.81
C SER A 37 0.16 14.81 1.99
N GLY A 38 0.00 14.22 3.18
CA GLY A 38 -0.38 14.93 4.39
C GLY A 38 -0.44 14.05 5.63
N GLU A 39 -0.27 14.72 6.77
CA GLU A 39 -0.41 14.10 8.08
C GLU A 39 -1.84 14.25 8.61
N ILE A 40 -2.34 13.20 9.26
CA ILE A 40 -3.66 13.21 9.87
C ILE A 40 -3.51 13.68 11.31
N ASN A 41 -3.97 14.88 11.60
CA ASN A 41 -4.01 15.42 12.95
C ASN A 41 -5.32 15.01 13.66
N GLY A 42 -5.20 14.24 14.73
CA GLY A 42 -6.35 13.82 15.53
C GLY A 42 -7.23 12.79 14.81
N ASP A 43 -8.53 13.07 14.74
CA ASP A 43 -9.56 12.18 14.17
C ASP A 43 -10.15 12.72 12.86
N GLN A 44 -9.37 13.43 12.05
CA GLN A 44 -9.82 13.97 10.76
C GLN A 44 -10.34 12.86 9.85
N PRO A 45 -11.62 12.93 9.38
CA PRO A 45 -12.22 11.87 8.57
C PRO A 45 -11.74 11.88 7.12
N SER A 46 -11.22 12.99 6.66
CA SER A 46 -10.73 13.19 5.29
C SER A 46 -9.66 14.27 5.22
N LEU A 47 -8.83 14.17 4.20
CA LEU A 47 -7.82 15.17 3.84
C LEU A 47 -8.05 15.58 2.39
N HIS A 48 -8.02 16.88 2.12
CA HIS A 48 -8.03 17.42 0.77
C HIS A 48 -6.60 17.59 0.29
N VAL A 49 -6.25 16.92 -0.80
CA VAL A 49 -4.94 17.01 -1.43
C VAL A 49 -5.09 17.75 -2.74
N ALA A 50 -4.55 18.96 -2.79
CA ALA A 50 -4.54 19.75 -4.02
C ALA A 50 -3.47 19.22 -4.98
N TYR A 51 -3.81 19.17 -6.26
CA TYR A 51 -2.86 18.83 -7.32
C TYR A 51 -3.07 19.74 -8.54
N VAL A 52 -2.02 19.87 -9.35
CA VAL A 52 -2.09 20.63 -10.59
C VAL A 52 -2.49 19.69 -11.73
N ASN A 53 -3.51 20.07 -12.44
CA ASN A 53 -3.89 19.39 -13.67
C ASN A 53 -3.14 20.04 -14.85
N ASP A 54 -2.20 19.29 -15.44
CA ASP A 54 -1.33 19.75 -16.55
C ASP A 54 -2.08 19.77 -17.90
N ALA A 55 -3.28 20.34 -17.95
CA ALA A 55 -4.07 20.42 -19.16
C ALA A 55 -3.58 21.53 -20.13
N ALA A 56 -2.92 22.56 -19.59
CA ALA A 56 -2.35 23.64 -20.39
C ALA A 56 -1.01 23.21 -21.03
N ALA A 57 -0.88 23.38 -22.35
CA ALA A 57 0.31 23.06 -23.10
C ALA A 57 1.19 24.31 -23.26
N ALA A 58 2.52 24.14 -23.08
CA ALA A 58 3.46 25.20 -23.44
C ALA A 58 3.59 25.30 -24.97
N GLU A 59 3.54 26.51 -25.51
CA GLU A 59 3.64 26.79 -26.94
C GLU A 59 4.94 27.51 -27.30
N TYR A 60 5.38 27.32 -28.54
CA TYR A 60 6.46 28.12 -29.12
C TYR A 60 5.90 29.44 -29.64
N VAL A 61 6.33 30.55 -29.05
CA VAL A 61 5.85 31.89 -29.44
C VAL A 61 6.97 32.61 -30.22
N ALA A 62 6.61 33.23 -31.34
CA ALA A 62 7.53 34.01 -32.14
C ALA A 62 7.86 35.35 -31.42
N GLU A 63 9.06 35.90 -31.71
CA GLU A 63 9.50 37.17 -31.12
C GLU A 63 8.51 38.29 -31.46
N GLY A 64 7.98 38.95 -30.43
CA GLY A 64 7.02 40.08 -30.55
C GLY A 64 5.57 39.69 -30.63
N THR A 65 5.20 38.41 -30.53
CA THR A 65 3.82 37.93 -30.37
C THR A 65 3.42 37.83 -28.91
N GLU A 66 2.15 38.05 -28.61
CA GLU A 66 1.58 37.90 -27.27
C GLU A 66 1.62 36.44 -26.85
N ILE A 67 2.03 36.17 -25.59
CA ILE A 67 2.04 34.85 -24.99
C ILE A 67 0.68 34.66 -24.33
N ASP A 68 -0.04 33.58 -24.68
CA ASP A 68 -1.30 33.24 -24.04
C ASP A 68 -1.05 32.85 -22.55
N ASP A 69 -1.74 33.57 -21.65
CA ASP A 69 -1.69 33.30 -20.20
C ASP A 69 -2.81 32.31 -19.85
N GLU A 70 -2.51 31.03 -20.01
CA GLU A 70 -3.38 29.96 -19.54
C GLU A 70 -2.97 29.50 -18.13
N ALA A 71 -3.83 29.81 -17.16
CA ALA A 71 -3.59 29.34 -15.79
C ALA A 71 -3.72 27.81 -15.70
N PRO A 72 -2.79 27.10 -15.05
CA PRO A 72 -2.90 25.66 -14.85
C PRO A 72 -4.16 25.35 -14.03
N GLY A 73 -4.89 24.30 -14.42
CA GLY A 73 -6.04 23.81 -13.66
C GLY A 73 -5.62 23.35 -12.28
N LEU A 74 -6.21 23.92 -11.24
CA LEU A 74 -6.07 23.43 -9.87
C LEU A 74 -7.24 22.51 -9.58
N ASP A 75 -6.93 21.29 -9.14
CA ASP A 75 -7.93 20.30 -8.78
C ASP A 75 -7.60 19.70 -7.40
N GLU A 76 -8.54 19.01 -6.78
CA GLU A 76 -8.33 18.42 -5.48
C GLU A 76 -8.83 16.97 -5.41
N VAL A 77 -8.10 16.13 -4.70
CA VAL A 77 -8.49 14.77 -4.40
C VAL A 77 -8.82 14.64 -2.92
N LEU A 78 -10.00 14.10 -2.64
CA LEU A 78 -10.44 13.81 -1.29
C LEU A 78 -9.92 12.44 -0.84
N VAL A 79 -8.99 12.44 0.10
CA VAL A 79 -8.48 11.23 0.75
C VAL A 79 -9.32 10.94 1.99
N LYS A 80 -10.16 9.92 1.94
CA LYS A 80 -10.94 9.46 3.09
C LYS A 80 -10.03 8.66 4.03
N THR A 81 -10.10 8.93 5.34
CA THR A 81 -9.28 8.24 6.32
C THR A 81 -10.09 7.31 7.20
N LYS A 82 -9.50 6.19 7.57
CA LYS A 82 -10.09 5.19 8.46
C LYS A 82 -9.13 4.85 9.60
N LYS A 83 -9.68 4.54 10.77
CA LYS A 83 -8.92 4.12 11.93
C LYS A 83 -8.83 2.59 11.98
N ILE A 84 -7.63 2.06 12.00
CA ILE A 84 -7.32 0.67 12.33
C ILE A 84 -7.05 0.62 13.84
N SER A 85 -7.56 -0.38 14.53
CA SER A 85 -7.34 -0.53 15.97
C SER A 85 -7.16 -1.98 16.36
N ARG A 86 -6.26 -2.21 17.32
CA ARG A 86 -6.05 -3.50 17.97
C ARG A 86 -6.12 -3.32 19.47
N LEU A 87 -6.85 -4.21 20.13
CA LEU A 87 -6.92 -4.29 21.59
C LEU A 87 -6.36 -5.65 22.02
N VAL A 88 -5.45 -5.64 22.99
CA VAL A 88 -4.85 -6.85 23.57
C VAL A 88 -4.98 -6.74 25.10
N SER A 89 -5.48 -7.80 25.73
CA SER A 89 -5.53 -7.92 27.18
C SER A 89 -4.55 -9.00 27.64
N LEU A 90 -3.75 -8.68 28.62
CA LEU A 90 -2.74 -9.58 29.23
C LEU A 90 -2.95 -9.60 30.73
N SER A 91 -2.81 -10.75 31.39
CA SER A 91 -2.76 -10.79 32.85
C SER A 91 -1.51 -10.04 33.34
N ASN A 92 -1.62 -9.42 34.51
CA ASN A 92 -0.48 -8.69 35.07
C ASN A 92 0.72 -9.59 35.30
N GLU A 93 0.53 -10.87 35.60
CA GLU A 93 1.61 -11.85 35.71
C GLU A 93 2.36 -12.05 34.39
N GLN A 94 1.63 -12.12 33.25
CA GLN A 94 2.23 -12.25 31.93
C GLN A 94 2.91 -10.94 31.48
N PHE A 95 2.30 -9.80 31.78
CA PHE A 95 2.82 -8.49 31.41
C PHE A 95 4.16 -8.16 32.09
N HIS A 96 4.37 -8.64 33.34
CA HIS A 96 5.60 -8.43 34.09
C HIS A 96 6.70 -9.44 33.78
N GLN A 97 6.49 -10.40 32.88
CA GLN A 97 7.56 -11.27 32.43
C GLN A 97 8.51 -10.52 31.49
N ASP A 98 9.79 -10.76 31.65
CA ASP A 98 10.81 -10.19 30.78
C ASP A 98 10.49 -10.47 29.29
N GLU A 99 10.66 -9.46 28.44
CA GLU A 99 10.42 -9.50 26.98
C GLU A 99 8.95 -9.59 26.51
N THR A 100 7.97 -9.93 27.36
CA THR A 100 6.56 -10.08 26.93
C THR A 100 6.01 -8.78 26.33
N ALA A 101 6.29 -7.64 26.97
CA ALA A 101 5.83 -6.35 26.48
C ALA A 101 6.36 -6.03 25.04
N ALA A 102 7.63 -6.32 24.78
CA ALA A 102 8.27 -6.12 23.47
C ALA A 102 7.70 -7.06 22.40
N GLN A 103 7.48 -8.33 22.75
CA GLN A 103 6.88 -9.32 21.86
C GLN A 103 5.45 -8.95 21.49
N VAL A 104 4.67 -8.49 22.45
CA VAL A 104 3.29 -8.04 22.22
C VAL A 104 3.27 -6.78 21.36
N ALA A 105 4.13 -5.81 21.62
CA ALA A 105 4.24 -4.60 20.79
C ALA A 105 4.55 -4.95 19.33
N THR A 106 5.53 -5.85 19.11
CA THR A 106 5.87 -6.34 17.77
C THR A 106 4.71 -7.08 17.10
N SER A 107 3.97 -7.90 17.85
CA SER A 107 2.80 -8.61 17.35
C SER A 107 1.68 -7.65 16.94
N VAL A 108 1.44 -6.62 17.76
CA VAL A 108 0.43 -5.58 17.47
C VAL A 108 0.82 -4.77 16.25
N ALA A 109 2.10 -4.38 16.11
CA ALA A 109 2.58 -3.67 14.93
C ALA A 109 2.35 -4.50 13.65
N ARG A 110 2.69 -5.79 13.66
CA ARG A 110 2.44 -6.70 12.54
C ARG A 110 0.96 -6.82 12.19
N ASP A 111 0.08 -6.84 13.19
CA ASP A 111 -1.37 -6.90 12.95
C ASP A 111 -1.90 -5.60 12.32
N LEU A 112 -1.37 -4.44 12.72
CA LEU A 112 -1.71 -3.16 12.10
C LEU A 112 -1.27 -3.12 10.63
N VAL A 113 -0.03 -3.53 10.34
CA VAL A 113 0.49 -3.63 8.96
C VAL A 113 -0.37 -4.58 8.14
N ARG A 114 -0.65 -5.79 8.65
CA ARG A 114 -1.48 -6.78 7.95
C ARG A 114 -2.84 -6.22 7.57
N LYS A 115 -3.52 -5.52 8.50
CA LYS A 115 -4.83 -4.93 8.23
C LYS A 115 -4.73 -3.75 7.26
N ALA A 116 -3.69 -2.93 7.39
CA ALA A 116 -3.44 -1.81 6.49
C ALA A 116 -3.23 -2.29 5.05
N ASP A 117 -2.35 -3.28 4.85
CA ASP A 117 -2.03 -3.82 3.53
C ASP A 117 -3.23 -4.52 2.88
N ALA A 118 -3.99 -5.31 3.67
CA ALA A 118 -5.20 -5.95 3.18
C ALA A 118 -6.24 -4.92 2.73
N SER A 119 -6.43 -3.84 3.50
CA SER A 119 -7.35 -2.76 3.13
C SER A 119 -6.85 -1.96 1.94
N TYR A 120 -5.55 -1.62 1.91
CA TYR A 120 -4.93 -0.83 0.85
C TYR A 120 -5.03 -1.50 -0.51
N LEU A 121 -4.93 -2.82 -0.56
CA LEU A 121 -5.02 -3.58 -1.80
C LEU A 121 -6.45 -3.96 -2.16
N GLY A 122 -7.24 -4.45 -1.20
CA GLY A 122 -8.44 -5.23 -1.50
C GLY A 122 -9.77 -4.69 -0.98
N ASP A 123 -9.85 -3.58 -0.26
CA ASP A 123 -11.13 -3.04 0.19
C ASP A 123 -11.97 -2.53 -0.99
N ASP A 124 -13.26 -2.84 -0.98
CA ASP A 124 -14.21 -2.46 -2.04
C ASP A 124 -14.81 -1.05 -1.87
N GLY A 125 -14.46 -0.35 -0.79
CA GLY A 125 -14.97 0.99 -0.49
C GLY A 125 -16.41 1.04 0.05
N THR A 126 -17.11 -0.09 0.18
CA THR A 126 -18.55 -0.11 0.54
C THR A 126 -18.82 0.24 1.99
N SER A 127 -17.92 -0.06 2.92
CA SER A 127 -18.08 0.20 4.35
C SER A 127 -17.55 1.57 4.80
N GLY A 128 -17.45 2.54 3.87
CA GLY A 128 -16.85 3.86 4.12
C GLY A 128 -15.34 3.77 4.39
N THR A 129 -14.70 2.67 4.01
CA THR A 129 -13.25 2.54 3.86
C THR A 129 -12.81 3.17 2.55
N PRO A 130 -11.55 3.64 2.42
CA PRO A 130 -11.01 3.98 1.10
C PRO A 130 -11.08 2.77 0.17
N THR A 131 -11.31 3.00 -1.10
CA THR A 131 -11.29 1.93 -2.11
C THR A 131 -9.88 1.40 -2.28
N GLY A 132 -9.70 0.09 -2.19
CA GLY A 132 -8.41 -0.57 -2.40
C GLY A 132 -7.93 -0.45 -3.84
N LEU A 133 -6.63 -0.51 -4.05
CA LEU A 133 -6.03 -0.29 -5.37
C LEU A 133 -6.58 -1.23 -6.44
N LEU A 134 -6.88 -2.48 -6.09
CA LEU A 134 -7.42 -3.46 -7.03
C LEU A 134 -8.85 -3.17 -7.51
N HIS A 135 -9.59 -2.38 -6.75
CA HIS A 135 -10.97 -1.99 -7.04
C HIS A 135 -11.12 -0.54 -7.52
N ALA A 136 -10.00 0.17 -7.64
CA ALA A 136 -10.01 1.54 -8.13
C ALA A 136 -10.43 1.59 -9.60
N ALA A 137 -11.22 2.59 -9.95
CA ALA A 137 -11.62 2.82 -11.34
C ALA A 137 -10.52 3.55 -12.12
N GLY A 138 -10.40 3.25 -13.41
CA GLY A 138 -9.48 3.94 -14.32
C GLY A 138 -8.05 3.41 -14.31
N LEU A 139 -7.80 2.25 -13.72
CA LEU A 139 -6.53 1.53 -13.87
C LEU A 139 -6.36 1.05 -15.31
N ILE A 140 -5.10 0.93 -15.74
CA ILE A 140 -4.76 0.27 -17.00
C ILE A 140 -4.71 -1.23 -16.77
N ASP A 141 -5.49 -1.99 -17.54
CA ASP A 141 -5.48 -3.45 -17.48
C ASP A 141 -4.58 -4.01 -18.59
N GLY A 142 -3.47 -4.61 -18.19
CA GLY A 142 -2.55 -5.29 -19.11
C GLY A 142 -2.98 -6.72 -19.44
N ASP A 143 -2.52 -7.22 -20.56
CA ASP A 143 -2.74 -8.60 -20.97
C ASP A 143 -2.12 -9.61 -19.98
N PRO A 144 -2.64 -10.84 -19.91
CA PRO A 144 -2.10 -11.88 -19.06
C PRO A 144 -0.66 -12.29 -19.45
N ILE A 145 0.22 -12.36 -18.46
CA ILE A 145 1.56 -12.94 -18.65
C ILE A 145 1.41 -14.46 -18.73
N THR A 146 1.78 -15.04 -19.87
CA THR A 146 1.72 -16.48 -20.13
C THR A 146 3.11 -17.11 -20.14
N ASP A 147 3.80 -17.02 -21.28
CA ASP A 147 5.07 -17.72 -21.54
C ASP A 147 6.29 -16.79 -21.53
N ASN A 148 6.06 -15.48 -21.63
CA ASN A 148 7.10 -14.45 -21.69
C ASN A 148 6.68 -13.19 -20.93
N LEU A 149 7.50 -12.15 -20.95
CA LEU A 149 7.23 -10.88 -20.28
C LEU A 149 6.72 -9.78 -21.23
N ASP A 150 6.40 -10.10 -22.49
CA ASP A 150 6.00 -9.10 -23.49
C ASP A 150 4.79 -8.31 -23.04
N ALA A 151 3.76 -8.98 -22.50
CA ALA A 151 2.56 -8.32 -21.96
C ALA A 151 2.89 -7.31 -20.84
N LEU A 152 3.89 -7.60 -20.01
CA LEU A 152 4.32 -6.67 -18.98
C LEU A 152 5.11 -5.49 -19.56
N VAL A 153 5.91 -5.72 -20.61
CA VAL A 153 6.62 -4.67 -21.34
C VAL A 153 5.63 -3.72 -22.03
N ASP A 154 4.59 -4.27 -22.65
CA ASP A 154 3.53 -3.50 -23.30
C ASP A 154 2.75 -2.65 -22.28
N LEU A 155 2.41 -3.23 -21.13
CA LEU A 155 1.77 -2.48 -20.03
C LEU A 155 2.66 -1.33 -19.53
N LEU A 156 3.97 -1.56 -19.38
CA LEU A 156 4.90 -0.50 -18.98
C LEU A 156 4.95 0.62 -20.02
N ALA A 157 5.01 0.27 -21.31
CA ALA A 157 5.01 1.24 -22.40
C ALA A 157 3.71 2.07 -22.44
N GLU A 158 2.56 1.46 -22.15
CA GLU A 158 1.28 2.17 -22.06
C GLU A 158 1.26 3.13 -20.86
N LEU A 159 1.74 2.70 -19.69
CA LEU A 159 1.86 3.55 -18.50
C LEU A 159 2.79 4.74 -18.77
N GLU A 160 3.95 4.51 -19.39
CA GLU A 160 4.91 5.57 -19.75
C GLU A 160 4.32 6.54 -20.78
N SER A 161 3.47 6.07 -21.71
CA SER A 161 2.72 6.92 -22.64
C SER A 161 1.77 7.87 -21.92
N ASN A 162 1.24 7.46 -20.74
CA ASN A 162 0.45 8.29 -19.84
C ASN A 162 1.33 9.13 -18.88
N ARG A 163 2.63 9.30 -19.21
CA ARG A 163 3.61 10.03 -18.39
C ARG A 163 3.77 9.47 -16.98
N ALA A 164 3.52 8.18 -16.80
CA ALA A 164 3.86 7.50 -15.55
C ALA A 164 5.37 7.27 -15.44
N THR A 165 5.83 7.21 -14.21
CA THR A 165 7.18 6.73 -13.88
C THR A 165 7.03 5.53 -12.95
N PRO A 166 6.84 4.31 -13.51
CA PRO A 166 6.69 3.11 -12.72
C PRO A 166 7.83 2.99 -11.70
N SER A 167 7.48 2.75 -10.45
CA SER A 167 8.44 2.76 -9.35
C SER A 167 8.55 1.42 -8.62
N VAL A 168 7.49 0.61 -8.67
CA VAL A 168 7.42 -0.67 -7.95
C VAL A 168 6.38 -1.60 -8.58
N ILE A 169 6.65 -2.88 -8.52
CA ILE A 169 5.69 -3.94 -8.86
C ILE A 169 5.28 -4.64 -7.56
N VAL A 170 3.96 -4.75 -7.33
CA VAL A 170 3.41 -5.50 -6.19
C VAL A 170 2.63 -6.67 -6.74
N LEU A 171 2.94 -7.89 -6.27
CA LEU A 171 2.28 -9.10 -6.76
C LEU A 171 2.17 -10.18 -5.67
N ASP A 172 1.32 -11.17 -5.91
CA ASP A 172 1.20 -12.30 -5.00
C ASP A 172 2.43 -13.23 -5.08
N PRO A 173 2.76 -13.95 -4.00
CA PRO A 173 3.90 -14.86 -3.98
C PRO A 173 3.85 -15.98 -5.02
N GLN A 174 2.66 -16.44 -5.41
CA GLN A 174 2.47 -17.49 -6.41
C GLN A 174 2.82 -16.98 -7.82
N SER A 175 2.31 -15.80 -8.18
CA SER A 175 2.65 -15.12 -9.43
C SER A 175 4.15 -14.89 -9.55
N TRP A 176 4.79 -14.44 -8.48
CA TRP A 176 6.26 -14.31 -8.48
C TRP A 176 6.97 -15.63 -8.75
N ALA A 177 6.51 -16.72 -8.10
CA ALA A 177 7.08 -18.04 -8.34
C ALA A 177 6.89 -18.51 -9.79
N ARG A 178 5.76 -18.17 -10.42
CA ARG A 178 5.48 -18.50 -11.84
C ARG A 178 6.38 -17.72 -12.78
N ILE A 179 6.49 -16.39 -12.59
CA ILE A 179 7.37 -15.54 -13.42
C ILE A 179 8.82 -16.05 -13.33
N ARG A 180 9.29 -16.46 -12.16
CA ARG A 180 10.64 -17.05 -12.02
C ARG A 180 10.82 -18.41 -12.68
N LYS A 181 9.73 -19.11 -12.97
CA LYS A 181 9.78 -20.40 -13.71
C LYS A 181 9.73 -20.23 -15.21
N LEU A 182 9.51 -19.02 -15.75
CA LEU A 182 9.55 -18.78 -17.19
C LEU A 182 10.91 -19.17 -17.75
N LYS A 183 10.90 -19.81 -18.91
CA LYS A 183 12.10 -20.38 -19.55
C LYS A 183 12.48 -19.62 -20.80
N VAL A 184 13.78 -19.52 -21.07
CA VAL A 184 14.29 -19.02 -22.33
C VAL A 184 14.13 -20.10 -23.39
N GLY A 185 13.41 -19.83 -24.50
CA GLY A 185 13.26 -20.75 -25.62
C GLY A 185 12.23 -21.87 -25.44
N GLY A 186 11.31 -21.76 -24.48
CA GLY A 186 10.15 -22.67 -24.33
C GLY A 186 10.41 -23.90 -23.46
N VAL A 187 9.51 -24.87 -23.54
CA VAL A 187 9.34 -25.99 -22.58
C VAL A 187 10.55 -26.95 -22.47
N ASN A 188 11.44 -26.95 -23.47
CA ASN A 188 12.55 -27.89 -23.52
C ASN A 188 13.90 -27.35 -23.03
N THR A 189 13.94 -26.12 -22.55
CA THR A 189 15.17 -25.51 -22.01
C THR A 189 15.06 -25.38 -20.48
N ASN A 190 16.14 -25.72 -19.79
CA ASN A 190 16.21 -25.56 -18.33
C ASN A 190 16.66 -24.16 -17.92
N GLU A 191 16.96 -23.28 -18.86
CA GLU A 191 17.44 -21.93 -18.61
C GLU A 191 16.27 -21.03 -18.20
N SER A 192 16.34 -20.45 -17.00
CA SER A 192 15.33 -19.50 -16.49
C SER A 192 15.49 -18.15 -17.17
N LEU A 193 14.38 -17.53 -17.57
CA LEU A 193 14.34 -16.20 -18.16
C LEU A 193 14.97 -15.13 -17.25
N LEU A 194 14.78 -15.24 -15.93
CA LEU A 194 15.32 -14.31 -14.94
C LEU A 194 16.68 -14.74 -14.35
N GLY A 195 17.32 -15.76 -14.93
CA GLY A 195 18.56 -16.31 -14.40
C GLY A 195 18.38 -17.19 -13.16
N ALA A 196 19.47 -17.76 -12.65
CA ALA A 196 19.43 -18.71 -11.53
C ALA A 196 19.10 -18.07 -10.17
N GLY A 197 18.97 -16.75 -10.09
CA GLY A 197 18.66 -16.04 -8.85
C GLY A 197 19.77 -16.05 -7.80
N THR A 198 21.00 -16.32 -8.21
CA THR A 198 22.16 -16.37 -7.32
C THR A 198 22.89 -15.03 -7.20
N THR A 199 22.59 -14.08 -8.08
CA THR A 199 23.29 -12.79 -8.17
C THR A 199 22.48 -11.59 -7.64
N ASP A 200 21.16 -11.69 -7.53
CA ASP A 200 20.32 -10.57 -7.12
C ASP A 200 19.88 -10.71 -5.66
N ALA A 201 20.40 -9.85 -4.80
CA ALA A 201 19.98 -9.75 -3.40
C ALA A 201 18.57 -9.16 -3.24
N THR A 202 18.13 -8.36 -4.22
CA THR A 202 16.80 -7.74 -4.27
C THR A 202 15.97 -8.30 -5.42
N PRO A 203 14.70 -8.68 -5.20
CA PRO A 203 13.83 -9.11 -6.27
C PRO A 203 13.50 -7.91 -7.19
N MET A 204 13.96 -8.00 -8.45
CA MET A 204 13.71 -6.99 -9.49
C MET A 204 13.11 -7.65 -10.72
N LEU A 205 12.24 -6.91 -11.41
CA LEU A 205 11.66 -7.31 -12.69
C LEU A 205 11.61 -6.08 -13.60
N LEU A 206 12.22 -6.16 -14.78
CA LEU A 206 12.35 -5.05 -15.73
C LEU A 206 12.88 -3.76 -15.06
N SER A 207 13.92 -3.89 -14.23
CA SER A 207 14.55 -2.82 -13.45
C SER A 207 13.67 -2.21 -12.35
N LEU A 208 12.49 -2.76 -12.09
CA LEU A 208 11.60 -2.33 -11.01
C LEU A 208 11.71 -3.27 -9.81
N PRO A 209 11.75 -2.75 -8.58
CA PRO A 209 11.71 -3.56 -7.37
C PRO A 209 10.37 -4.28 -7.26
N VAL A 210 10.41 -5.53 -6.79
CA VAL A 210 9.22 -6.38 -6.63
C VAL A 210 8.92 -6.58 -5.16
N ILE A 211 7.74 -6.15 -4.75
CA ILE A 211 7.18 -6.40 -3.41
C ILE A 211 6.18 -7.55 -3.51
N ARG A 212 6.32 -8.53 -2.63
CA ARG A 212 5.42 -9.68 -2.58
C ARG A 212 4.44 -9.51 -1.44
N SER A 213 3.15 -9.48 -1.75
CA SER A 213 2.10 -9.34 -0.75
C SER A 213 1.12 -10.51 -0.81
N PRO A 214 0.85 -11.17 0.32
CA PRO A 214 -0.16 -12.23 0.38
C PRO A 214 -1.60 -11.70 0.33
N PHE A 215 -1.78 -10.37 0.30
CA PHE A 215 -3.10 -9.72 0.27
C PHE A 215 -3.56 -9.37 -1.14
N ILE A 216 -2.71 -9.56 -2.14
CA ILE A 216 -3.13 -9.53 -3.54
C ILE A 216 -3.77 -10.88 -3.88
N PRO A 217 -4.92 -10.90 -4.60
CA PRO A 217 -5.51 -12.13 -5.12
C PRO A 217 -4.50 -12.92 -5.96
N ALA A 218 -4.61 -14.25 -5.90
CA ALA A 218 -3.76 -15.13 -6.68
C ALA A 218 -3.79 -14.74 -8.17
N ASN A 219 -2.64 -14.86 -8.83
CA ASN A 219 -2.47 -14.56 -10.25
C ASN A 219 -2.61 -13.09 -10.64
N THR A 220 -2.55 -12.17 -9.69
CA THR A 220 -2.69 -10.74 -9.96
C THR A 220 -1.42 -10.00 -9.54
N GLY A 221 -1.11 -8.91 -10.25
CA GLY A 221 -0.06 -7.97 -9.91
C GLY A 221 -0.45 -6.54 -10.27
N LEU A 222 0.23 -5.59 -9.64
CA LEU A 222 0.09 -4.16 -9.87
C LEU A 222 1.46 -3.56 -10.21
N VAL A 223 1.49 -2.69 -11.21
CA VAL A 223 2.61 -1.77 -11.48
C VAL A 223 2.18 -0.40 -10.99
N ILE A 224 2.97 0.19 -10.10
CA ILE A 224 2.58 1.40 -9.39
C ILE A 224 3.58 2.52 -9.68
N ASP A 225 3.06 3.67 -10.09
CA ASP A 225 3.74 4.96 -9.96
C ASP A 225 3.37 5.57 -8.61
N ARG A 226 4.35 5.73 -7.71
CA ARG A 226 4.13 6.29 -6.37
C ARG A 226 3.50 7.67 -6.39
N THR A 227 3.76 8.46 -7.42
CA THR A 227 3.23 9.82 -7.56
C THR A 227 1.75 9.84 -7.93
N ALA A 228 1.21 8.72 -8.42
CA ALA A 228 -0.19 8.58 -8.77
C ALA A 228 -1.11 8.39 -7.56
N ILE A 229 -0.53 8.05 -6.39
CA ILE A 229 -1.29 7.71 -5.18
C ILE A 229 -0.99 8.73 -4.09
N ALA A 230 -2.03 9.46 -3.68
CA ALA A 230 -1.97 10.33 -2.50
C ALA A 230 -2.35 9.54 -1.26
N ALA A 231 -1.48 9.53 -0.26
CA ALA A 231 -1.71 8.91 1.03
C ALA A 231 -1.76 9.94 2.15
N ALA A 232 -2.67 9.73 3.09
CA ALA A 232 -2.74 10.45 4.35
C ALA A 232 -2.45 9.46 5.49
N VAL A 233 -1.48 9.77 6.31
CA VAL A 233 -1.00 8.85 7.35
C VAL A 233 -0.92 9.59 8.68
N GLY A 234 -1.55 9.05 9.71
CA GLY A 234 -1.48 9.57 11.06
C GLY A 234 -0.52 8.76 11.93
N ASP A 235 -0.16 9.29 13.08
CA ASP A 235 0.67 8.61 14.05
C ASP A 235 0.05 7.32 14.58
N VAL A 236 0.90 6.34 14.86
CA VAL A 236 0.53 5.15 15.62
C VAL A 236 0.44 5.53 17.10
N LYS A 237 -0.74 5.39 17.68
CA LYS A 237 -1.01 5.70 19.10
C LYS A 237 -1.13 4.41 19.88
N VAL A 238 -0.32 4.27 20.91
CA VAL A 238 -0.38 3.15 21.86
C VAL A 238 -0.82 3.70 23.22
N ALA A 239 -1.86 3.11 23.79
CA ALA A 239 -2.37 3.45 25.11
C ALA A 239 -2.46 2.18 25.95
N GLN A 240 -2.10 2.31 27.24
CA GLN A 240 -2.20 1.26 28.24
C GLN A 240 -3.23 1.64 29.30
N SER A 241 -3.95 0.66 29.80
CA SER A 241 -4.87 0.83 30.91
C SER A 241 -4.84 -0.39 31.83
N ASP A 242 -4.49 -0.15 33.09
CA ASP A 242 -4.47 -1.16 34.16
C ASP A 242 -5.84 -1.25 34.86
N HIS A 243 -6.75 -0.32 34.55
CA HIS A 243 -8.06 -0.24 35.20
C HIS A 243 -9.20 -0.79 34.35
N ALA A 244 -9.01 -0.98 33.04
CA ALA A 244 -10.07 -1.41 32.13
C ALA A 244 -10.64 -2.79 32.46
N ARG A 245 -9.81 -3.67 33.05
CA ARG A 245 -10.17 -5.02 33.49
C ARG A 245 -9.67 -5.30 34.90
N PHE A 246 -9.93 -4.38 35.80
CA PHE A 246 -9.47 -4.45 37.21
C PHE A 246 -9.89 -5.73 37.91
N HIS A 247 -11.11 -6.22 37.65
CA HIS A 247 -11.64 -7.45 38.25
C HIS A 247 -11.01 -8.76 37.66
N GLU A 248 -10.28 -8.66 36.57
CA GLU A 248 -9.59 -9.80 35.93
C GLU A 248 -8.07 -9.76 36.17
N ASP A 249 -7.58 -8.78 36.97
CA ASP A 249 -6.15 -8.52 37.18
C ASP A 249 -5.36 -8.48 35.87
N ALA A 250 -5.84 -7.68 34.90
CA ALA A 250 -5.32 -7.65 33.56
C ALA A 250 -5.06 -6.22 33.07
N THR A 251 -3.91 -6.04 32.43
CA THR A 251 -3.55 -4.83 31.69
C THR A 251 -4.05 -4.90 30.26
N VAL A 252 -4.62 -3.80 29.78
CA VAL A 252 -5.15 -3.68 28.41
C VAL A 252 -4.29 -2.72 27.61
N LEU A 253 -3.75 -3.19 26.48
CA LEU A 253 -3.04 -2.38 25.49
C LEU A 253 -3.95 -2.11 24.30
N ARG A 254 -4.00 -0.87 23.85
CA ARG A 254 -4.73 -0.43 22.66
C ARG A 254 -3.78 0.27 21.72
N ALA A 255 -3.58 -0.29 20.54
CA ALA A 255 -2.92 0.40 19.44
C ALA A 255 -3.94 0.88 18.42
N THR A 256 -3.74 2.09 17.91
CA THR A 256 -4.60 2.69 16.88
C THR A 256 -3.73 3.40 15.85
N TRP A 257 -4.09 3.22 14.58
CA TRP A 257 -3.45 3.88 13.46
C TRP A 257 -4.53 4.36 12.48
N ARG A 258 -4.43 5.59 12.01
CA ARG A 258 -5.36 6.15 11.04
C ARG A 258 -4.63 6.35 9.73
N ILE A 259 -5.20 5.81 8.66
CA ILE A 259 -4.66 5.89 7.30
C ILE A 259 -5.76 6.17 6.30
N GLY A 260 -5.38 6.72 5.17
CA GLY A 260 -6.23 6.91 4.02
C GLY A 260 -5.41 7.01 2.74
N TRP A 261 -6.04 6.75 1.61
CA TRP A 261 -5.43 6.89 0.29
C TRP A 261 -6.48 7.19 -0.76
N ASN A 262 -6.05 7.75 -1.86
CA ASN A 262 -6.84 7.86 -3.08
C ASN A 262 -5.89 7.97 -4.29
N LEU A 263 -6.36 7.55 -5.45
CA LEU A 263 -5.63 7.72 -6.69
C LEU A 263 -5.89 9.12 -7.24
N VAL A 264 -4.80 9.85 -7.49
CA VAL A 264 -4.83 11.17 -8.16
C VAL A 264 -4.86 10.96 -9.67
N ARG A 265 -4.09 9.97 -10.14
CA ARG A 265 -3.93 9.65 -11.57
C ARG A 265 -4.00 8.13 -11.76
N PRO A 266 -5.22 7.57 -11.82
CA PRO A 266 -5.41 6.12 -11.92
C PRO A 266 -4.82 5.51 -13.20
N GLU A 267 -4.74 6.28 -14.29
CA GLU A 267 -4.11 5.91 -15.57
C GLU A 267 -2.60 5.67 -15.48
N ARG A 268 -1.98 5.94 -14.33
CA ARG A 268 -0.56 5.69 -14.05
C ARG A 268 -0.32 4.44 -13.19
N VAL A 269 -1.37 3.69 -12.92
CA VAL A 269 -1.30 2.43 -12.19
C VAL A 269 -1.83 1.33 -13.09
N GLY A 270 -1.02 0.29 -13.30
CA GLY A 270 -1.36 -0.85 -14.14
C GLY A 270 -1.71 -2.07 -13.31
N ARG A 271 -2.69 -2.83 -13.77
CA ARG A 271 -3.03 -4.15 -13.22
C ARG A 271 -2.77 -5.20 -14.29
N PHE A 272 -2.15 -6.31 -13.92
CA PHE A 272 -1.89 -7.44 -14.80
C PHE A 272 -2.21 -8.76 -14.12
N THR A 273 -2.37 -9.80 -14.91
CA THR A 273 -2.56 -11.16 -14.42
C THR A 273 -1.42 -12.05 -14.90
N VAL A 274 -1.11 -13.09 -14.12
CA VAL A 274 -0.15 -14.13 -14.51
C VAL A 274 -0.95 -15.39 -14.75
N ALA A 275 -0.99 -15.90 -15.97
CA ALA A 275 -1.74 -17.10 -16.32
C ALA A 275 -1.30 -18.29 -15.45
N GLY A 276 -2.26 -19.01 -14.90
CA GLY A 276 -2.00 -20.29 -14.24
C GLY A 276 -1.45 -21.25 -15.31
N GLY A 277 -0.28 -21.85 -15.08
CA GLY A 277 0.07 -23.04 -15.83
C GLY A 277 -1.11 -24.00 -15.70
N ASP A 278 -1.51 -24.56 -16.83
CA ASP A 278 -2.61 -25.49 -17.03
C ASP A 278 -2.81 -26.40 -15.80
N ASP A 279 -3.85 -26.17 -15.03
CA ASP A 279 -4.40 -27.22 -14.18
C ASP A 279 -4.95 -28.24 -15.16
N GLY A 280 -4.11 -29.22 -15.50
CA GLY A 280 -4.38 -30.26 -16.46
C GLY A 280 -5.79 -30.76 -16.27
N GLY A 281 -6.63 -30.47 -17.24
CA GLY A 281 -8.00 -30.95 -17.27
C GLY A 281 -8.01 -32.44 -16.97
N ALA A 282 -8.66 -32.79 -15.87
CA ALA A 282 -9.11 -34.17 -15.64
C ALA A 282 -9.98 -34.49 -16.83
N GLY A 283 -9.42 -35.22 -17.78
CA GLY A 283 -10.14 -35.76 -18.90
C GLY A 283 -11.31 -36.60 -18.34
N GLU A 284 -12.52 -36.16 -18.64
CA GLU A 284 -13.68 -37.02 -18.62
C GLU A 284 -13.41 -38.15 -19.63
N GLY A 285 -13.00 -39.28 -19.09
CA GLY A 285 -12.99 -40.55 -19.80
C GLY A 285 -14.41 -41.05 -19.86
N GLU A 286 -15.10 -40.77 -20.96
CA GLU A 286 -16.19 -41.62 -21.40
C GLU A 286 -15.64 -43.02 -21.74
N GLY A 287 -16.21 -44.01 -21.13
CA GLY A 287 -16.06 -45.44 -21.42
C GLY A 287 -17.20 -46.22 -20.80
#